data_e868f49fcfdffb27295fedeea569a696
#
_entry.id   e868f49fcfdffb27295fedeea569a696
#
_cell.length_a   1.000
_cell.length_b   1.000
_cell.length_c   1.000
_cell.angle_alpha   90.00
_cell.angle_beta   90.00
_cell.angle_gamma   90.00
#
_symmetry.space_group_name_H-M   'P 1'
#
loop_
_entity.id
_entity.type
_entity.pdbx_description
1 polymer ?
#
loop_
_entity_poly.entity_id
_entity_poly.type
_entity_poly.pdbx_seq_one_letter_code
_entity_poly.pdbx_strand_id
1 'polypeptide(L)'
;IIYTIHNLAFQLGHNWWEVAQKNKDFGKKKIPHLNDPDIENINFAKRAILSADIINTVSEQYREEIMTKKFGQDLHRILRNRQDRLYGIVNGIDYAQFNPQNDPDLFKNYDYKKIHRRKLNKEHLQKLLKLKIDRELPIIALTSRVTFQKGLELIMQIIEPLLHLDLELVIMGDGDKKYINQ
;
A
#
# COMPACT_ATOMS: atom_id res chain seq x y z
N ILE A 1 18.64 -17.35 -2.08
CA ILE A 1 17.22 -16.97 -2.29
C ILE A 1 16.97 -15.69 -1.51
N ILE A 2 16.42 -14.66 -2.19
CA ILE A 2 15.95 -13.42 -1.55
C ILE A 2 14.42 -13.44 -1.60
N TYR A 3 13.79 -13.18 -0.46
CA TYR A 3 12.34 -13.03 -0.36
C TYR A 3 11.98 -11.60 0.06
N THR A 4 11.16 -10.92 -0.75
CA THR A 4 10.71 -9.56 -0.48
C THR A 4 9.28 -9.53 0.03
N ILE A 5 9.05 -8.94 1.20
CA ILE A 5 7.74 -8.73 1.81
C ILE A 5 7.26 -7.31 1.47
N HIS A 6 6.31 -7.19 0.55
CA HIS A 6 5.67 -5.91 0.24
C HIS A 6 4.51 -5.59 1.19
N ASN A 7 3.72 -6.61 1.52
CA ASN A 7 2.61 -6.49 2.47
C ASN A 7 2.33 -7.87 3.07
N LEU A 8 2.59 -8.02 4.36
CA LEU A 8 2.46 -9.30 5.08
C LEU A 8 1.00 -9.74 5.30
N ALA A 9 0.02 -8.86 5.04
CA ALA A 9 -1.38 -9.25 5.06
C ALA A 9 -1.75 -10.22 3.92
N PHE A 10 -0.94 -10.30 2.87
CA PHE A 10 -1.12 -11.22 1.75
C PHE A 10 -0.09 -12.35 1.86
N GLN A 11 -0.49 -13.48 2.43
CA GLN A 11 0.43 -14.57 2.74
C GLN A 11 0.49 -15.67 1.66
N LEU A 12 -0.22 -15.48 0.54
CA LEU A 12 -0.32 -16.43 -0.57
C LEU A 12 -0.79 -17.83 -0.08
N GLY A 13 -2.00 -18.20 -0.44
CA GLY A 13 -2.77 -19.24 0.21
C GLY A 13 -3.61 -18.68 1.35
N HIS A 14 -4.22 -19.51 2.18
CA HIS A 14 -4.96 -19.02 3.33
C HIS A 14 -4.05 -18.30 4.33
N ASN A 15 -4.53 -17.16 4.81
CA ASN A 15 -3.87 -16.46 5.89
C ASN A 15 -3.78 -17.37 7.13
N TRP A 16 -2.70 -17.22 7.89
CA TRP A 16 -2.43 -18.11 9.01
C TRP A 16 -3.55 -18.15 10.06
N TRP A 17 -4.29 -17.06 10.23
CA TRP A 17 -5.42 -16.96 11.15
C TRP A 17 -6.72 -17.59 10.63
N GLU A 18 -6.86 -17.80 9.33
CA GLU A 18 -8.06 -18.38 8.70
C GLU A 18 -8.04 -19.90 8.72
N VAL A 19 -6.84 -20.49 8.79
CA VAL A 19 -6.67 -21.95 8.75
C VAL A 19 -6.86 -22.56 10.14
N ALA A 20 -7.73 -23.58 10.24
CA ALA A 20 -7.89 -24.32 11.47
C ALA A 20 -6.56 -24.93 11.94
N GLN A 21 -6.31 -24.96 13.25
CA GLN A 21 -5.02 -25.37 13.83
C GLN A 21 -4.52 -26.73 13.31
N LYS A 22 -5.43 -27.70 13.13
CA LYS A 22 -5.11 -29.05 12.61
C LYS A 22 -4.61 -29.04 11.16
N ASN A 23 -5.01 -28.05 10.38
CA ASN A 23 -4.69 -27.93 8.95
C ASN A 23 -3.49 -27.01 8.69
N LYS A 24 -3.01 -26.27 9.70
CA LYS A 24 -1.92 -25.32 9.55
C LYS A 24 -0.66 -25.96 8.96
N ASP A 25 -0.11 -25.31 7.96
CA ASP A 25 1.19 -25.68 7.39
C ASP A 25 2.33 -25.14 8.25
N PHE A 26 3.06 -26.03 8.90
CA PHE A 26 4.25 -25.70 9.68
C PHE A 26 5.54 -25.71 8.84
N GLY A 27 5.43 -25.64 7.51
CA GLY A 27 6.57 -25.64 6.60
C GLY A 27 7.12 -27.04 6.29
N LYS A 28 6.48 -28.10 6.76
CA LYS A 28 6.92 -29.50 6.62
C LYS A 28 6.04 -30.35 5.72
N LYS A 29 4.83 -29.90 5.41
CA LYS A 29 3.92 -30.61 4.51
C LYS A 29 4.48 -30.64 3.09
N LYS A 30 4.29 -31.75 2.38
CA LYS A 30 4.52 -31.79 0.94
C LYS A 30 3.60 -30.79 0.26
N ILE A 31 4.11 -30.01 -0.67
CA ILE A 31 3.29 -29.09 -1.46
C ILE A 31 2.42 -29.91 -2.39
N PRO A 32 1.08 -29.80 -2.34
CA PRO A 32 0.18 -30.51 -3.23
C PRO A 32 0.29 -29.98 -4.66
N HIS A 33 -0.36 -30.64 -5.62
CA HIS A 33 -0.47 -30.14 -6.97
C HIS A 33 -1.27 -28.81 -7.00
N LEU A 34 -1.00 -27.96 -8.00
CA LEU A 34 -1.66 -26.65 -8.14
C LEU A 34 -3.19 -26.73 -8.20
N ASN A 35 -3.74 -27.83 -8.70
CA ASN A 35 -5.19 -28.05 -8.80
C ASN A 35 -5.80 -28.72 -7.56
N ASP A 36 -5.00 -29.02 -6.56
CA ASP A 36 -5.46 -29.63 -5.31
C ASP A 36 -5.98 -28.54 -4.37
N PRO A 37 -7.22 -28.61 -3.87
CA PRO A 37 -7.74 -27.62 -2.92
C PRO A 37 -6.89 -27.45 -1.66
N ASP A 38 -6.14 -28.46 -1.26
CA ASP A 38 -5.26 -28.40 -0.10
C ASP A 38 -4.08 -27.44 -0.29
N ILE A 39 -3.80 -26.97 -1.51
CA ILE A 39 -2.77 -25.98 -1.76
C ILE A 39 -3.07 -24.65 -1.04
N GLU A 40 -4.34 -24.30 -0.89
CA GLU A 40 -4.76 -23.10 -0.19
C GLU A 40 -4.41 -23.12 1.30
N ASN A 41 -4.27 -24.31 1.89
CA ASN A 41 -3.84 -24.48 3.27
C ASN A 41 -2.33 -24.24 3.47
N ILE A 42 -1.57 -24.10 2.40
CA ILE A 42 -0.14 -23.79 2.43
C ILE A 42 0.06 -22.29 2.58
N ASN A 43 0.72 -21.87 3.63
CA ASN A 43 1.15 -20.47 3.78
C ASN A 43 2.51 -20.28 3.09
N PHE A 44 2.49 -19.79 1.86
CA PHE A 44 3.71 -19.61 1.05
C PHE A 44 4.63 -18.54 1.60
N ALA A 45 4.10 -17.45 2.18
CA ALA A 45 4.91 -16.42 2.83
C ALA A 45 5.71 -17.02 4.00
N LYS A 46 5.08 -17.84 4.83
CA LYS A 46 5.79 -18.53 5.92
C LYS A 46 6.91 -19.43 5.38
N ARG A 47 6.63 -20.22 4.33
CA ARG A 47 7.66 -21.07 3.71
C ARG A 47 8.80 -20.28 3.13
N ALA A 48 8.50 -19.18 2.44
CA ALA A 48 9.50 -18.28 1.88
C ALA A 48 10.37 -17.67 2.99
N ILE A 49 9.76 -17.17 4.09
CA ILE A 49 10.48 -16.63 5.24
C ILE A 49 11.43 -17.68 5.85
N LEU A 50 10.99 -18.94 5.96
CA LEU A 50 11.80 -20.01 6.54
C LEU A 50 12.96 -20.45 5.64
N SER A 51 12.81 -20.39 4.32
CA SER A 51 13.73 -20.94 3.33
C SER A 51 14.67 -19.91 2.70
N ALA A 52 14.33 -18.62 2.76
CA ALA A 52 15.15 -17.57 2.17
C ALA A 52 16.50 -17.39 2.88
N ASP A 53 17.55 -17.11 2.14
CA ASP A 53 18.85 -16.73 2.69
C ASP A 53 18.80 -15.31 3.25
N ILE A 54 18.10 -14.41 2.56
CA ILE A 54 17.87 -13.02 2.93
C ILE A 54 16.38 -12.71 2.78
N ILE A 55 15.85 -11.96 3.73
CA ILE A 55 14.49 -11.44 3.71
C ILE A 55 14.58 -9.91 3.70
N ASN A 56 13.81 -9.26 2.84
CA ASN A 56 13.69 -7.82 2.91
C ASN A 56 12.23 -7.36 2.84
N THR A 57 12.02 -6.16 3.34
CA THR A 57 10.72 -5.47 3.26
C THR A 57 10.92 -4.02 2.82
N VAL A 58 9.84 -3.31 2.56
CA VAL A 58 9.81 -2.04 1.82
C VAL A 58 10.07 -0.78 2.66
N SER A 59 10.39 -0.92 3.95
CA SER A 59 10.90 0.18 4.78
C SER A 59 11.59 -0.34 6.04
N GLU A 60 12.47 0.47 6.63
CA GLU A 60 13.11 0.16 7.91
C GLU A 60 12.08 0.10 9.04
N GLN A 61 11.15 1.04 9.08
CA GLN A 61 10.07 1.05 10.06
C GLN A 61 9.19 -0.20 9.95
N TYR A 62 8.81 -0.59 8.73
CA TYR A 62 7.98 -1.79 8.52
C TYR A 62 8.72 -3.07 8.93
N ARG A 63 10.04 -3.13 8.76
CA ARG A 63 10.87 -4.23 9.30
C ARG A 63 10.63 -4.42 10.79
N GLU A 64 10.67 -3.35 11.57
CA GLU A 64 10.45 -3.41 13.01
C GLU A 64 8.99 -3.79 13.35
N GLU A 65 8.03 -3.22 12.63
CA GLU A 65 6.61 -3.46 12.85
C GLU A 65 6.21 -4.92 12.63
N ILE A 66 6.64 -5.56 11.53
CA ILE A 66 6.28 -6.96 11.23
C ILE A 66 6.88 -7.97 12.21
N MET A 67 7.86 -7.59 13.00
CA MET A 67 8.39 -8.39 14.09
C MET A 67 7.54 -8.31 15.37
N THR A 68 6.51 -7.46 15.40
CA THR A 68 5.59 -7.33 16.53
C THR A 68 4.33 -8.17 16.37
N LYS A 69 3.67 -8.52 17.48
CA LYS A 69 2.39 -9.23 17.45
C LYS A 69 1.31 -8.42 16.73
N LYS A 70 1.36 -7.09 16.84
CA LYS A 70 0.34 -6.18 16.29
C LYS A 70 0.34 -6.17 14.76
N PHE A 71 1.50 -6.18 14.13
CA PHE A 71 1.64 -6.02 12.68
C PHE A 71 2.21 -7.26 11.95
N GLY A 72 2.67 -8.25 12.70
CA GLY A 72 3.34 -9.43 12.13
C GLY A 72 2.42 -10.51 11.60
N GLN A 73 1.10 -10.29 11.58
CA GLN A 73 0.12 -11.16 10.92
C GLN A 73 0.35 -12.64 11.27
N ASP A 74 0.51 -12.94 12.56
CA ASP A 74 0.86 -14.25 13.13
C ASP A 74 2.23 -14.83 12.72
N LEU A 75 2.99 -14.15 11.86
CA LEU A 75 4.34 -14.56 11.44
C LEU A 75 5.47 -13.86 12.22
N HIS A 76 5.14 -12.95 13.14
CA HIS A 76 6.11 -12.14 13.91
C HIS A 76 7.18 -12.96 14.62
N ARG A 77 6.84 -14.14 15.16
CA ARG A 77 7.81 -15.00 15.86
C ARG A 77 8.87 -15.55 14.92
N ILE A 78 8.46 -15.96 13.70
CA ILE A 78 9.39 -16.50 12.71
C ILE A 78 10.29 -15.37 12.19
N LEU A 79 9.71 -14.20 11.91
CA LEU A 79 10.47 -13.02 11.48
C LEU A 79 11.48 -12.59 12.53
N ARG A 80 11.09 -12.58 13.80
CA ARG A 80 12.01 -12.26 14.90
C ARG A 80 13.16 -13.27 15.02
N ASN A 81 12.89 -14.56 14.81
CA ASN A 81 13.93 -15.59 14.81
C ASN A 81 14.89 -15.48 13.61
N ARG A 82 14.54 -14.67 12.62
CA ARG A 82 15.32 -14.41 11.40
C ARG A 82 15.71 -12.94 11.26
N GLN A 83 15.70 -12.18 12.35
CA GLN A 83 15.97 -10.73 12.34
C GLN A 83 17.37 -10.36 11.84
N ASP A 84 18.35 -11.27 12.01
CA ASP A 84 19.72 -11.15 11.51
C ASP A 84 19.81 -11.15 9.98
N ARG A 85 18.76 -11.64 9.30
CA ARG A 85 18.65 -11.75 7.85
C ARG A 85 17.48 -10.95 7.27
N LEU A 86 16.82 -10.14 8.09
CA LEU A 86 15.68 -9.30 7.73
C LEU A 86 16.12 -7.84 7.61
N TYR A 87 15.91 -7.26 6.43
CA TYR A 87 16.32 -5.90 6.10
C TYR A 87 15.14 -5.05 5.68
N GLY A 88 15.12 -3.78 6.08
CA GLY A 88 14.20 -2.76 5.55
C GLY A 88 14.88 -1.99 4.42
N ILE A 89 14.32 -2.01 3.22
CA ILE A 89 14.85 -1.31 2.05
C ILE A 89 13.73 -0.49 1.43
N VAL A 90 13.86 0.83 1.46
CA VAL A 90 12.87 1.76 0.90
C VAL A 90 12.84 1.60 -0.63
N ASN A 91 11.62 1.59 -1.20
CA ASN A 91 11.46 1.57 -2.65
C ASN A 91 12.11 2.79 -3.30
N GLY A 92 12.75 2.57 -4.43
CA GLY A 92 13.28 3.65 -5.26
C GLY A 92 12.18 4.41 -6.01
N ILE A 93 12.55 5.56 -6.55
CA ILE A 93 11.71 6.36 -7.45
C ILE A 93 12.38 6.34 -8.83
N ASP A 94 11.61 6.01 -9.86
CA ASP A 94 12.08 6.12 -11.24
C ASP A 94 12.00 7.59 -11.69
N TYR A 95 13.13 8.28 -11.68
CA TYR A 95 13.22 9.67 -12.11
C TYR A 95 13.06 9.87 -13.62
N ALA A 96 13.11 8.84 -14.43
CA ALA A 96 12.76 8.95 -15.83
C ALA A 96 11.25 9.10 -16.03
N GLN A 97 10.47 8.39 -15.20
CA GLN A 97 9.01 8.42 -15.23
C GLN A 97 8.43 9.54 -14.33
N PHE A 98 8.94 9.69 -13.11
CA PHE A 98 8.40 10.63 -12.11
C PHE A 98 9.26 11.88 -11.99
N ASN A 99 9.33 12.67 -13.07
CA ASN A 99 10.11 13.91 -13.08
C ASN A 99 9.26 15.07 -13.62
N PRO A 100 8.87 16.04 -12.77
CA PRO A 100 8.01 17.14 -13.20
C PRO A 100 8.66 18.09 -14.22
N GLN A 101 9.96 17.95 -14.49
CA GLN A 101 10.63 18.74 -15.52
C GLN A 101 10.26 18.29 -16.95
N ASN A 102 10.00 17.01 -17.14
CA ASN A 102 9.75 16.39 -18.45
C ASN A 102 8.50 15.50 -18.49
N ASP A 103 7.70 15.48 -17.43
CA ASP A 103 6.45 14.72 -17.37
C ASP A 103 5.46 15.26 -18.41
N PRO A 104 5.06 14.46 -19.42
CA PRO A 104 4.17 14.87 -20.48
C PRO A 104 2.72 15.08 -20.01
N ASP A 105 2.32 14.51 -18.88
CA ASP A 105 0.96 14.59 -18.34
C ASP A 105 0.72 15.90 -17.57
N LEU A 106 1.77 16.63 -17.25
CA LEU A 106 1.62 17.91 -16.58
C LEU A 106 1.27 19.03 -17.57
N PHE A 107 0.24 19.81 -17.24
CA PHE A 107 -0.13 20.99 -18.01
C PHE A 107 1.05 21.97 -18.15
N LYS A 108 1.83 22.14 -17.08
CA LYS A 108 3.04 22.96 -17.08
C LYS A 108 4.16 22.29 -16.30
N ASN A 109 5.22 21.92 -16.99
CA ASN A 109 6.41 21.35 -16.37
C ASN A 109 7.09 22.35 -15.43
N TYR A 110 7.65 21.87 -14.34
CA TYR A 110 8.32 22.68 -13.32
C TYR A 110 9.50 21.94 -12.68
N ASP A 111 10.33 22.68 -12.01
CA ASP A 111 11.42 22.20 -11.18
C ASP A 111 11.44 22.97 -9.84
N TYR A 112 12.43 22.69 -8.98
CA TYR A 112 12.55 23.36 -7.69
C TYR A 112 12.77 24.88 -7.80
N LYS A 113 13.36 25.39 -8.90
CA LYS A 113 13.54 26.81 -9.17
C LYS A 113 12.26 27.49 -9.67
N LYS A 114 11.38 26.73 -10.27
CA LYS A 114 10.13 27.20 -10.89
C LYS A 114 8.89 26.57 -10.23
N ILE A 115 8.97 26.34 -8.92
CA ILE A 115 7.91 25.67 -8.13
C ILE A 115 6.56 26.41 -8.21
N HIS A 116 6.58 27.74 -8.40
CA HIS A 116 5.38 28.56 -8.57
C HIS A 116 4.50 28.09 -9.74
N ARG A 117 5.06 27.41 -10.75
CA ARG A 117 4.30 26.85 -11.88
C ARG A 117 3.30 25.77 -11.46
N ARG A 118 3.45 25.18 -10.27
CA ARG A 118 2.46 24.25 -9.71
C ARG A 118 1.07 24.87 -9.59
N LYS A 119 0.97 26.18 -9.39
CA LYS A 119 -0.32 26.89 -9.36
C LYS A 119 -1.07 26.78 -10.69
N LEU A 120 -0.36 26.75 -11.82
CA LEU A 120 -0.96 26.56 -13.15
C LEU A 120 -1.50 25.14 -13.33
N ASN A 121 -0.79 24.13 -12.81
CA ASN A 121 -1.26 22.74 -12.82
C ASN A 121 -2.51 22.59 -11.94
N LYS A 122 -2.54 23.27 -10.78
CA LYS A 122 -3.72 23.28 -9.90
C LYS A 122 -4.95 23.85 -10.62
N GLU A 123 -4.83 25.03 -11.23
CA GLU A 123 -5.93 25.66 -11.98
C GLU A 123 -6.41 24.76 -13.13
N HIS A 124 -5.48 24.12 -13.84
CA HIS A 124 -5.82 23.18 -14.89
C HIS A 124 -6.58 21.96 -14.34
N LEU A 125 -6.15 21.39 -13.21
CA LEU A 125 -6.82 20.30 -12.52
C LEU A 125 -8.23 20.71 -12.07
N GLN A 126 -8.38 21.88 -11.45
CA GLN A 126 -9.68 22.42 -11.07
C GLN A 126 -10.62 22.54 -12.28
N LYS A 127 -10.12 23.02 -13.40
CA LYS A 127 -10.88 23.11 -14.66
C LYS A 127 -11.30 21.74 -15.18
N LEU A 128 -10.38 20.77 -15.20
CA LEU A 128 -10.68 19.39 -15.65
C LEU A 128 -11.75 18.73 -14.79
N LEU A 129 -11.69 18.92 -13.48
CA LEU A 129 -12.62 18.34 -12.52
C LEU A 129 -13.89 19.17 -12.32
N LYS A 130 -14.05 20.29 -13.05
CA LYS A 130 -15.17 21.23 -12.93
C LYS A 130 -15.35 21.79 -11.53
N LEU A 131 -14.23 21.98 -10.81
CA LEU A 131 -14.19 22.61 -9.50
C LEU A 131 -14.09 24.14 -9.65
N LYS A 132 -14.21 24.88 -8.55
CA LYS A 132 -13.99 26.32 -8.51
C LYS A 132 -12.51 26.63 -8.82
N ILE A 133 -12.26 27.43 -9.85
CA ILE A 133 -10.88 27.84 -10.18
C ILE A 133 -10.44 28.91 -9.17
N ASP A 134 -9.63 28.50 -8.22
CA ASP A 134 -9.12 29.35 -7.15
C ASP A 134 -7.71 28.91 -6.72
N ARG A 135 -6.74 29.81 -6.87
CA ARG A 135 -5.32 29.52 -6.55
C ARG A 135 -5.08 29.29 -5.07
N GLU A 136 -5.84 29.93 -4.23
CA GLU A 136 -5.63 29.92 -2.78
C GLU A 136 -6.45 28.81 -2.10
N LEU A 137 -7.55 28.37 -2.70
CA LEU A 137 -8.39 27.31 -2.17
C LEU A 137 -7.65 25.95 -2.17
N PRO A 138 -7.37 25.30 -1.04
CA PRO A 138 -6.64 24.04 -1.01
C PRO A 138 -7.41 22.91 -1.70
N ILE A 139 -6.68 22.02 -2.40
CA ILE A 139 -7.22 20.74 -2.87
C ILE A 139 -6.64 19.64 -2.00
N ILE A 140 -7.49 18.86 -1.33
CA ILE A 140 -7.12 17.61 -0.68
C ILE A 140 -7.49 16.48 -1.63
N ALA A 141 -6.51 15.66 -2.00
CA ALA A 141 -6.73 14.57 -2.92
C ALA A 141 -6.35 13.21 -2.31
N LEU A 142 -7.24 12.23 -2.43
CA LEU A 142 -6.96 10.83 -2.20
C LEU A 142 -6.98 10.09 -3.54
N THR A 143 -5.80 9.66 -4.01
CA THR A 143 -5.66 8.86 -5.24
C THR A 143 -5.11 7.49 -4.86
N SER A 144 -5.97 6.47 -4.78
CA SER A 144 -5.56 5.13 -4.35
C SER A 144 -6.62 4.10 -4.71
N ARG A 145 -6.30 2.81 -4.48
CA ARG A 145 -7.36 1.81 -4.42
C ARG A 145 -8.33 2.13 -3.28
N VAL A 146 -9.64 2.05 -3.59
CA VAL A 146 -10.73 2.33 -2.63
C VAL A 146 -10.94 1.10 -1.76
N THR A 147 -10.13 0.96 -0.70
CA THR A 147 -10.16 -0.19 0.21
C THR A 147 -10.02 0.26 1.66
N PHE A 148 -10.43 -0.60 2.61
CA PHE A 148 -10.27 -0.36 4.03
C PHE A 148 -8.86 0.11 4.44
N GLN A 149 -7.82 -0.51 3.88
CA GLN A 149 -6.41 -0.19 4.19
C GLN A 149 -6.01 1.25 3.84
N LYS A 150 -6.78 1.94 2.99
CA LYS A 150 -6.51 3.32 2.57
C LYS A 150 -7.18 4.37 3.46
N GLY A 151 -7.85 3.94 4.52
CA GLY A 151 -8.38 4.84 5.54
C GLY A 151 -9.61 5.63 5.12
N LEU A 152 -10.34 5.18 4.11
CA LEU A 152 -11.60 5.83 3.68
C LEU A 152 -12.60 5.98 4.82
N GLU A 153 -12.71 4.99 5.71
CA GLU A 153 -13.61 5.08 6.87
C GLU A 153 -13.25 6.25 7.80
N LEU A 154 -11.99 6.65 7.88
CA LEU A 154 -11.57 7.82 8.66
C LEU A 154 -12.04 9.12 7.99
N ILE A 155 -11.97 9.20 6.66
CA ILE A 155 -12.45 10.34 5.90
C ILE A 155 -13.97 10.45 6.03
N MET A 156 -14.70 9.34 5.90
CA MET A 156 -16.17 9.31 6.05
C MET A 156 -16.65 9.78 7.42
N GLN A 157 -15.89 9.51 8.49
CA GLN A 157 -16.22 9.97 9.84
C GLN A 157 -16.16 11.49 10.01
N ILE A 158 -15.36 12.17 9.18
CA ILE A 158 -15.11 13.61 9.25
C ILE A 158 -15.55 14.36 7.99
N ILE A 159 -16.28 13.71 7.09
CA ILE A 159 -16.60 14.28 5.78
C ILE A 159 -17.42 15.58 5.92
N GLU A 160 -18.43 15.61 6.79
CA GLU A 160 -19.26 16.78 6.99
C GLU A 160 -18.47 17.98 7.53
N PRO A 161 -17.74 17.89 8.68
CA PRO A 161 -16.91 19.01 9.13
C PRO A 161 -15.80 19.35 8.14
N LEU A 162 -15.27 18.39 7.38
CA LEU A 162 -14.26 18.65 6.37
C LEU A 162 -14.81 19.52 5.22
N LEU A 163 -16.02 19.23 4.74
CA LEU A 163 -16.68 19.99 3.68
C LEU A 163 -17.15 21.38 4.09
N HIS A 164 -17.19 21.69 5.40
CA HIS A 164 -17.46 23.04 5.89
C HIS A 164 -16.20 23.94 5.87
N LEU A 165 -15.02 23.38 5.62
CA LEU A 165 -13.80 24.14 5.44
C LEU A 165 -13.71 24.67 4.01
N ASP A 166 -13.03 25.80 3.85
CA ASP A 166 -12.71 26.36 2.51
C ASP A 166 -11.65 25.50 1.82
N LEU A 167 -12.08 24.39 1.23
CA LEU A 167 -11.23 23.46 0.48
C LEU A 167 -12.03 22.68 -0.57
N GLU A 168 -11.32 22.05 -1.47
CA GLU A 168 -11.84 21.09 -2.43
C GLU A 168 -11.36 19.67 -2.08
N LEU A 169 -12.27 18.71 -2.08
CA LEU A 169 -11.96 17.30 -1.83
C LEU A 169 -12.08 16.50 -3.12
N VAL A 170 -11.03 15.79 -3.49
CA VAL A 170 -10.98 14.92 -4.68
C VAL A 170 -10.65 13.49 -4.23
N ILE A 171 -11.56 12.56 -4.48
CA ILE A 171 -11.34 11.13 -4.24
C ILE A 171 -11.38 10.43 -5.59
N MET A 172 -10.27 9.77 -5.95
CA MET A 172 -10.13 9.05 -7.21
C MET A 172 -9.56 7.66 -6.97
N GLY A 173 -10.25 6.66 -7.49
CA GLY A 173 -9.82 5.26 -7.42
C GLY A 173 -10.94 4.28 -7.72
N ASP A 174 -10.59 3.01 -7.75
CA ASP A 174 -11.51 1.88 -7.87
C ASP A 174 -11.21 0.87 -6.75
N GLY A 175 -12.19 0.03 -6.39
CA GLY A 175 -12.01 -0.97 -5.33
C GLY A 175 -13.32 -1.51 -4.77
N ASP A 176 -13.44 -1.54 -3.45
CA ASP A 176 -14.57 -2.15 -2.76
C ASP A 176 -15.87 -1.37 -3.01
N LYS A 177 -16.88 -2.04 -3.57
CA LYS A 177 -18.21 -1.46 -3.85
C LYS A 177 -18.86 -0.80 -2.62
N LYS A 178 -18.54 -1.28 -1.42
CA LYS A 178 -18.99 -0.70 -0.16
C LYS A 178 -18.66 0.80 -0.06
N TYR A 179 -17.50 1.22 -0.59
CA TYR A 179 -17.05 2.61 -0.50
C TYR A 179 -17.35 3.43 -1.77
N ILE A 180 -17.49 2.76 -2.91
CA ILE A 180 -17.78 3.44 -4.20
C ILE A 180 -19.21 3.97 -4.25
N ASN A 181 -20.13 3.29 -3.57
CA ASN A 181 -21.58 3.61 -3.59
C ASN A 181 -22.03 4.49 -2.42
N GLN A 182 -21.14 4.99 -1.60
CA GLN A 182 -21.40 5.95 -0.52
C GLN A 182 -21.13 7.38 -0.95
#